data_16c3c725669dbc7e284c9a308482f3bd
#
_entry.id   16c3c725669dbc7e284c9a308482f3bd
#
_cell.length_a   1.000
_cell.length_b   1.000
_cell.length_c   1.000
_cell.angle_alpha   90.00
_cell.angle_beta   90.00
_cell.angle_gamma   90.00
#
_symmetry.space_group_name_H-M   'P 1'
#
loop_
_entity.id
_entity.type
_entity.pdbx_description
1 polymer ?
#
loop_
_entity_poly.entity_id
_entity_poly.type
_entity_poly.pdbx_seq_one_letter_code
_entity_poly.pdbx_strand_id
1 'polypeptide(L)'
;MKLCKVLVNVFTSLLLVSTIHLAQADQLESIKKAGVLRVAVPQDFPPFGSVGTDFKPQGYDIDMAAYLADELNVELELVAVTSANRIPYLQTRKVDLVISSLGKNSEREAVIDFSSAYAPFFLGVFGTDNEMVSSPADLKNKTVGVTRGSVEDLELSKLVSSTTTLQRYEDNNATLSAFLSSQVSLIATGNLVIAEIATRFPEKAPKTKFLLKNSPCYIGVMKGDAVLLKEINRLVAKAKQVGVLEGFSQKWLKAPFPADLSA
;
A
#
# COMPACT_ATOMS: atom_id res chain seq x y z
N MET A 1 24.25 -46.12 72.83
CA MET A 1 23.32 -46.31 71.73
C MET A 1 22.34 -45.14 71.74
N LYS A 2 22.59 -44.11 70.96
CA LYS A 2 21.68 -42.95 70.77
C LYS A 2 21.45 -42.75 69.32
N LEU A 3 20.18 -42.96 68.89
CA LEU A 3 19.71 -42.70 67.56
C LEU A 3 19.62 -41.16 67.33
N CYS A 4 20.35 -40.67 66.39
CA CYS A 4 20.26 -39.30 65.92
C CYS A 4 19.24 -39.24 64.76
N LYS A 5 18.09 -38.61 65.01
CA LYS A 5 17.08 -38.30 63.95
C LYS A 5 17.53 -37.05 63.24
N VAL A 6 17.85 -37.15 61.94
CA VAL A 6 18.09 -36.02 61.07
C VAL A 6 16.76 -35.64 60.43
N LEU A 7 16.24 -34.47 60.79
CA LEU A 7 15.09 -33.83 60.08
C LEU A 7 15.64 -33.18 58.83
N VAL A 8 15.19 -33.65 57.67
CA VAL A 8 15.41 -33.00 56.41
C VAL A 8 14.24 -32.04 56.15
N ASN A 9 14.51 -30.75 56.30
CA ASN A 9 13.58 -29.71 55.90
C ASN A 9 13.66 -29.53 54.36
N VAL A 10 12.64 -30.01 53.65
CA VAL A 10 12.47 -29.72 52.24
C VAL A 10 11.79 -28.34 52.13
N PHE A 11 12.58 -27.33 51.81
CA PHE A 11 12.10 -26.00 51.46
C PHE A 11 11.64 -26.01 50.01
N THR A 12 10.34 -26.17 49.79
CA THR A 12 9.75 -26.10 48.48
C THR A 12 9.62 -24.61 48.06
N SER A 13 10.63 -24.11 47.38
CA SER A 13 10.58 -22.78 46.75
C SER A 13 9.64 -22.80 45.56
N LEU A 14 8.43 -22.32 45.75
CA LEU A 14 7.45 -22.09 44.67
C LEU A 14 7.92 -20.90 43.85
N LEU A 15 8.66 -21.14 42.75
CA LEU A 15 9.00 -20.14 41.75
C LEU A 15 7.70 -19.72 41.06
N LEU A 16 7.12 -18.59 41.48
CA LEU A 16 6.13 -17.87 40.68
C LEU A 16 6.86 -17.32 39.43
N VAL A 17 6.76 -18.04 38.32
CA VAL A 17 7.10 -17.51 37.00
C VAL A 17 5.98 -16.53 36.64
N SER A 18 6.15 -15.27 37.04
CA SER A 18 5.36 -14.18 36.52
C SER A 18 5.70 -14.05 35.04
N THR A 19 4.85 -14.59 34.15
CA THR A 19 4.87 -14.29 32.75
C THR A 19 4.56 -12.79 32.59
N ILE A 20 5.63 -11.98 32.49
CA ILE A 20 5.52 -10.60 32.06
C ILE A 20 5.05 -10.69 30.60
N HIS A 21 3.74 -10.64 30.40
CA HIS A 21 3.20 -10.25 29.12
C HIS A 21 3.67 -8.81 28.92
N LEU A 22 4.75 -8.64 28.17
CA LEU A 22 5.06 -7.36 27.55
C LEU A 22 3.81 -7.02 26.73
N ALA A 23 2.92 -6.25 27.35
CA ALA A 23 1.82 -5.61 26.62
C ALA A 23 2.51 -4.81 25.53
N GLN A 24 2.49 -5.32 24.31
CA GLN A 24 2.96 -4.59 23.16
C GLN A 24 2.08 -3.34 23.16
N ALA A 25 2.70 -2.19 23.44
CA ALA A 25 1.96 -0.94 23.57
C ALA A 25 1.12 -0.81 22.30
N ASP A 26 -0.19 -0.73 22.47
CA ASP A 26 -1.14 -0.56 21.42
C ASP A 26 -0.73 0.67 20.59
N GLN A 27 -0.46 0.48 19.30
CA GLN A 27 0.01 1.57 18.45
C GLN A 27 -1.01 2.71 18.39
N LEU A 28 -2.31 2.40 18.49
CA LEU A 28 -3.36 3.40 18.54
C LEU A 28 -3.21 4.33 19.77
N GLU A 29 -2.94 3.76 20.95
CA GLU A 29 -2.70 4.54 22.15
C GLU A 29 -1.38 5.33 22.06
N SER A 30 -0.37 4.77 21.41
CA SER A 30 0.89 5.46 21.15
C SER A 30 0.71 6.67 20.23
N ILE A 31 -0.08 6.54 19.15
CA ILE A 31 -0.45 7.63 18.23
C ILE A 31 -1.21 8.72 18.99
N LYS A 32 -2.24 8.36 19.75
CA LYS A 32 -3.04 9.32 20.54
C LYS A 32 -2.20 10.06 21.58
N LYS A 33 -1.32 9.35 22.27
CA LYS A 33 -0.42 9.94 23.27
C LYS A 33 0.62 10.89 22.64
N ALA A 34 1.15 10.52 21.47
CA ALA A 34 2.09 11.37 20.73
C ALA A 34 1.38 12.59 20.09
N GLY A 35 0.06 12.49 19.86
CA GLY A 35 -0.72 13.52 19.18
C GLY A 35 -0.40 13.63 17.69
N VAL A 36 0.26 12.64 17.08
CA VAL A 36 0.70 12.65 15.67
C VAL A 36 0.47 11.29 15.03
N LEU A 37 -0.10 11.29 13.82
CA LEU A 37 -0.24 10.14 12.93
C LEU A 37 0.75 10.26 11.77
N ARG A 38 1.74 9.38 11.69
CA ARG A 38 2.74 9.34 10.60
C ARG A 38 2.25 8.41 9.50
N VAL A 39 2.05 8.94 8.31
CA VAL A 39 1.48 8.19 7.19
C VAL A 39 2.42 8.18 5.98
N ALA A 40 2.79 6.99 5.53
CA ALA A 40 3.50 6.81 4.27
C ALA A 40 2.54 7.03 3.08
N VAL A 41 2.89 7.98 2.20
CA VAL A 41 2.07 8.36 1.03
C VAL A 41 2.91 8.44 -0.23
N PRO A 42 2.31 8.25 -1.44
CA PRO A 42 3.03 8.45 -2.69
C PRO A 42 3.13 9.95 -3.01
N GLN A 43 4.19 10.37 -3.70
CA GLN A 43 4.34 11.73 -4.26
C GLN A 43 4.47 11.74 -5.77
N ASP A 44 4.46 10.59 -6.40
CA ASP A 44 4.79 10.35 -7.81
C ASP A 44 3.74 9.49 -8.51
N PHE A 45 2.54 9.40 -7.96
CA PHE A 45 1.49 8.49 -8.43
C PHE A 45 0.10 9.16 -8.49
N PRO A 46 -0.11 10.19 -9.33
CA PRO A 46 -1.43 10.78 -9.50
C PRO A 46 -2.43 9.76 -10.08
N PRO A 47 -3.71 9.82 -9.68
CA PRO A 47 -4.35 10.80 -8.81
C PRO A 47 -4.27 10.48 -7.31
N PHE A 48 -3.52 9.44 -6.89
CA PHE A 48 -3.43 9.02 -5.50
C PHE A 48 -2.52 9.93 -4.66
N GLY A 49 -1.34 10.27 -5.16
CA GLY A 49 -0.44 11.21 -4.52
C GLY A 49 0.48 11.90 -5.52
N SER A 50 0.57 13.20 -5.42
CA SER A 50 1.44 14.06 -6.23
C SER A 50 1.79 15.33 -5.46
N VAL A 51 2.74 16.10 -5.98
CA VAL A 51 3.05 17.44 -5.47
C VAL A 51 2.32 18.45 -6.34
N GLY A 52 1.53 19.31 -5.69
CA GLY A 52 0.80 20.39 -6.36
C GLY A 52 1.70 21.53 -6.83
N THR A 53 1.13 22.50 -7.52
CA THR A 53 1.84 23.72 -7.97
C THR A 53 2.24 24.65 -6.81
N ASP A 54 1.61 24.47 -5.66
CA ASP A 54 1.93 25.13 -4.39
C ASP A 54 2.95 24.36 -3.55
N PHE A 55 3.57 23.33 -4.15
CA PHE A 55 4.53 22.41 -3.52
C PHE A 55 3.97 21.57 -2.36
N LYS A 56 2.64 21.50 -2.21
CA LYS A 56 2.02 20.66 -1.19
C LYS A 56 1.62 19.30 -1.74
N PRO A 57 1.70 18.25 -0.90
CA PRO A 57 1.14 16.94 -1.25
C PRO A 57 -0.37 17.05 -1.49
N GLN A 58 -0.83 16.38 -2.55
CA GLN A 58 -2.26 16.30 -2.92
C GLN A 58 -2.57 14.95 -3.55
N GLY A 59 -3.81 14.50 -3.42
CA GLY A 59 -4.27 13.24 -4.01
C GLY A 59 -5.26 12.51 -3.13
N TYR A 60 -5.80 11.42 -3.66
CA TYR A 60 -6.78 10.59 -2.95
C TYR A 60 -6.23 10.05 -1.62
N ASP A 61 -4.99 9.55 -1.64
CA ASP A 61 -4.32 8.98 -0.46
C ASP A 61 -3.99 10.05 0.59
N ILE A 62 -3.69 11.28 0.12
CA ILE A 62 -3.43 12.43 0.99
C ILE A 62 -4.71 12.84 1.72
N ASP A 63 -5.84 12.94 0.98
CA ASP A 63 -7.14 13.27 1.57
C ASP A 63 -7.59 12.17 2.55
N MET A 64 -7.31 10.88 2.22
CA MET A 64 -7.62 9.77 3.13
C MET A 64 -6.79 9.80 4.40
N ALA A 65 -5.50 10.14 4.31
CA ALA A 65 -4.62 10.31 5.47
C ALA A 65 -5.10 11.46 6.36
N ALA A 66 -5.47 12.60 5.78
CA ALA A 66 -6.00 13.74 6.50
C ALA A 66 -7.31 13.40 7.22
N TYR A 67 -8.24 12.72 6.54
CA TYR A 67 -9.48 12.26 7.16
C TYR A 67 -9.24 11.37 8.39
N LEU A 68 -8.29 10.43 8.31
CA LEU A 68 -7.98 9.57 9.46
C LEU A 68 -7.35 10.33 10.63
N ALA A 69 -6.45 11.27 10.36
CA ALA A 69 -5.85 12.10 11.41
C ALA A 69 -6.90 12.97 12.11
N ASP A 70 -7.79 13.59 11.35
CA ASP A 70 -8.92 14.37 11.88
C ASP A 70 -9.85 13.51 12.77
N GLU A 71 -10.22 12.33 12.30
CA GLU A 71 -11.08 11.41 13.05
C GLU A 71 -10.41 10.86 14.33
N LEU A 72 -9.10 10.74 14.34
CA LEU A 72 -8.32 10.36 15.53
C LEU A 72 -7.98 11.55 16.42
N ASN A 73 -8.29 12.78 15.98
CA ASN A 73 -7.97 14.04 16.64
C ASN A 73 -6.47 14.18 16.97
N VAL A 74 -5.63 13.95 15.95
CA VAL A 74 -4.16 14.05 16.02
C VAL A 74 -3.63 14.84 14.82
N GLU A 75 -2.42 15.37 14.92
CA GLU A 75 -1.72 16.00 13.80
C GLU A 75 -1.32 14.96 12.74
N LEU A 76 -1.29 15.37 11.47
CA LEU A 76 -0.86 14.52 10.35
C LEU A 76 0.59 14.82 9.97
N GLU A 77 1.43 13.80 9.97
CA GLU A 77 2.76 13.84 9.39
C GLU A 77 2.81 12.94 8.14
N LEU A 78 3.01 13.53 6.96
CA LEU A 78 3.13 12.81 5.70
C LEU A 78 4.59 12.45 5.42
N VAL A 79 4.84 11.17 5.16
CA VAL A 79 6.16 10.63 4.81
C VAL A 79 6.13 10.10 3.39
N ALA A 80 6.88 10.74 2.49
CA ALA A 80 6.96 10.32 1.10
C ALA A 80 7.65 8.96 0.95
N VAL A 81 7.06 8.07 0.16
CA VAL A 81 7.60 6.72 -0.07
C VAL A 81 7.55 6.33 -1.55
N THR A 82 8.52 5.51 -1.97
CA THR A 82 8.46 4.75 -3.23
C THR A 82 7.76 3.41 -3.01
N SER A 83 7.43 2.70 -4.09
CA SER A 83 6.79 1.38 -3.98
C SER A 83 7.63 0.38 -3.18
N ALA A 84 8.95 0.44 -3.28
CA ALA A 84 9.88 -0.50 -2.63
C ALA A 84 10.01 -0.28 -1.11
N ASN A 85 9.92 0.97 -0.64
CA ASN A 85 10.23 1.28 0.76
C ASN A 85 9.00 1.44 1.66
N ARG A 86 7.75 1.41 1.11
CA ARG A 86 6.53 1.60 1.90
C ARG A 86 6.37 0.56 3.02
N ILE A 87 6.57 -0.73 2.74
CA ILE A 87 6.50 -1.80 3.74
C ILE A 87 7.66 -1.76 4.73
N PRO A 88 8.94 -1.63 4.31
CA PRO A 88 10.06 -1.43 5.23
C PRO A 88 9.88 -0.25 6.20
N TYR A 89 9.28 0.86 5.75
CA TYR A 89 9.02 2.00 6.65
C TYR A 89 7.99 1.68 7.72
N LEU A 90 6.95 0.91 7.37
CA LEU A 90 5.97 0.44 8.34
C LEU A 90 6.63 -0.53 9.35
N GLN A 91 7.37 -1.53 8.86
CA GLN A 91 8.02 -2.55 9.70
C GLN A 91 9.06 -1.96 10.66
N THR A 92 9.75 -0.90 10.25
CA THR A 92 10.73 -0.20 11.10
C THR A 92 10.12 0.94 11.93
N ARG A 93 8.78 1.08 11.94
CA ARG A 93 8.04 2.10 12.68
C ARG A 93 8.46 3.55 12.36
N LYS A 94 8.96 3.78 11.16
CA LYS A 94 9.13 5.14 10.63
C LYS A 94 7.79 5.79 10.35
N VAL A 95 6.76 4.99 10.05
CA VAL A 95 5.38 5.40 9.87
C VAL A 95 4.45 4.49 10.65
N ASP A 96 3.26 4.96 10.94
CA ASP A 96 2.21 4.23 11.66
C ASP A 96 1.27 3.53 10.69
N LEU A 97 1.03 4.13 9.52
CA LEU A 97 0.20 3.60 8.45
C LEU A 97 0.88 3.76 7.09
N VAL A 98 0.49 2.89 6.16
CA VAL A 98 0.78 3.04 4.72
C VAL A 98 -0.53 3.30 3.98
N ILE A 99 -0.67 4.49 3.40
CA ILE A 99 -1.77 4.87 2.51
C ILE A 99 -1.12 5.33 1.20
N SER A 100 -0.85 4.37 0.33
CA SER A 100 0.00 4.61 -0.85
C SER A 100 -0.43 3.70 -2.00
N SER A 101 -1.70 3.82 -2.44
CA SER A 101 -2.33 2.94 -3.44
C SER A 101 -1.95 1.46 -3.22
N LEU A 102 -1.98 1.04 -1.96
CA LEU A 102 -1.38 -0.23 -1.52
C LEU A 102 -2.29 -1.41 -1.89
N GLY A 103 -1.90 -2.17 -2.91
CA GLY A 103 -2.58 -3.43 -3.27
C GLY A 103 -2.10 -4.61 -2.43
N LYS A 104 -2.96 -5.64 -2.32
CA LYS A 104 -2.69 -6.89 -1.61
C LYS A 104 -2.02 -7.93 -2.51
N ASN A 105 -1.11 -8.69 -1.93
CA ASN A 105 -0.65 -9.99 -2.40
C ASN A 105 -0.17 -10.83 -1.22
N SER A 106 0.03 -12.13 -1.44
CA SER A 106 0.41 -13.08 -0.38
C SER A 106 1.72 -12.73 0.32
N GLU A 107 2.69 -12.18 -0.40
CA GLU A 107 4.00 -11.78 0.16
C GLU A 107 3.85 -10.64 1.14
N ARG A 108 3.04 -9.63 0.79
CA ARG A 108 2.75 -8.49 1.67
C ARG A 108 1.87 -8.90 2.86
N GLU A 109 0.85 -9.75 2.63
CA GLU A 109 -0.03 -10.26 3.71
C GLU A 109 0.72 -11.10 4.75
N ALA A 110 1.85 -11.71 4.38
CA ALA A 110 2.71 -12.40 5.33
C ALA A 110 3.35 -11.47 6.36
N VAL A 111 3.59 -10.20 6.02
CA VAL A 111 4.42 -9.27 6.82
C VAL A 111 3.70 -8.02 7.34
N ILE A 112 2.53 -7.68 6.79
CA ILE A 112 1.68 -6.58 7.26
C ILE A 112 0.21 -7.02 7.26
N ASP A 113 -0.65 -6.27 7.96
CA ASP A 113 -2.10 -6.42 7.89
C ASP A 113 -2.70 -5.31 7.03
N PHE A 114 -3.87 -5.60 6.44
CA PHE A 114 -4.56 -4.71 5.52
C PHE A 114 -5.94 -4.36 6.05
N SER A 115 -6.33 -3.10 5.91
CA SER A 115 -7.69 -2.64 6.18
C SER A 115 -8.71 -3.18 5.17
N SER A 116 -9.96 -2.79 5.35
CA SER A 116 -10.96 -2.80 4.26
C SER A 116 -10.51 -1.87 3.13
N ALA A 117 -10.92 -2.19 1.90
CA ALA A 117 -10.59 -1.38 0.72
C ALA A 117 -11.21 0.02 0.81
N TYR A 118 -10.46 1.05 0.40
CA TYR A 118 -10.92 2.44 0.42
C TYR A 118 -10.97 3.11 -0.97
N ALA A 119 -10.36 2.52 -2.01
CA ALA A 119 -10.42 3.03 -3.37
C ALA A 119 -10.38 1.90 -4.41
N PRO A 120 -11.06 2.05 -5.58
CA PRO A 120 -10.96 1.10 -6.68
C PRO A 120 -9.62 1.25 -7.38
N PHE A 121 -9.05 0.12 -7.85
CA PHE A 121 -7.85 0.13 -8.66
C PHE A 121 -7.70 -1.17 -9.45
N PHE A 122 -7.27 -1.06 -10.71
CA PHE A 122 -7.00 -2.19 -11.58
C PHE A 122 -5.57 -2.10 -12.10
N LEU A 123 -4.87 -3.21 -12.09
CA LEU A 123 -3.53 -3.35 -12.61
C LEU A 123 -3.57 -3.94 -14.01
N GLY A 124 -2.73 -3.44 -14.89
CA GLY A 124 -2.67 -3.92 -16.27
C GLY A 124 -1.32 -3.67 -16.92
N VAL A 125 -1.19 -4.24 -18.10
CA VAL A 125 -0.13 -3.90 -19.05
C VAL A 125 -0.72 -2.98 -20.11
N PHE A 126 -0.02 -1.89 -20.37
CA PHE A 126 -0.39 -0.83 -21.30
C PHE A 126 0.77 -0.59 -22.26
N GLY A 127 0.47 -0.10 -23.46
CA GLY A 127 1.50 0.12 -24.45
C GLY A 127 1.06 0.94 -25.65
N THR A 128 2.00 1.17 -26.55
CA THR A 128 1.73 1.86 -27.82
C THR A 128 0.83 1.01 -28.73
N ASP A 129 0.15 1.64 -29.70
CA ASP A 129 -0.76 0.94 -30.62
C ASP A 129 -0.07 -0.21 -31.37
N ASN A 130 1.20 -0.07 -31.69
CA ASN A 130 1.97 -1.05 -32.46
C ASN A 130 2.31 -2.33 -31.70
N GLU A 131 2.13 -2.35 -30.38
CA GLU A 131 2.38 -3.55 -29.57
C GLU A 131 1.19 -4.49 -29.63
N MET A 132 1.36 -5.62 -30.29
CA MET A 132 0.36 -6.67 -30.39
C MET A 132 0.51 -7.66 -29.23
N VAL A 133 -0.05 -7.28 -28.09
CA VAL A 133 0.02 -8.00 -26.81
C VAL A 133 -1.38 -8.06 -26.22
N SER A 134 -1.84 -9.23 -25.81
CA SER A 134 -3.15 -9.46 -25.20
C SER A 134 -3.12 -10.35 -23.96
N SER A 135 -1.93 -10.91 -23.65
CA SER A 135 -1.73 -11.83 -22.52
C SER A 135 -0.29 -11.78 -22.02
N PRO A 136 0.03 -12.31 -20.82
CA PRO A 136 1.40 -12.46 -20.35
C PRO A 136 2.30 -13.29 -21.27
N ALA A 137 1.73 -14.27 -22.00
CA ALA A 137 2.48 -15.13 -22.94
C ALA A 137 3.04 -14.33 -24.13
N ASP A 138 2.34 -13.27 -24.56
CA ASP A 138 2.74 -12.43 -25.68
C ASP A 138 3.90 -11.48 -25.33
N LEU A 139 4.28 -11.40 -24.04
CA LEU A 139 5.43 -10.62 -23.57
C LEU A 139 6.77 -11.31 -23.84
N LYS A 140 6.77 -12.54 -24.38
CA LYS A 140 8.01 -13.24 -24.75
C LYS A 140 8.88 -12.39 -25.66
N ASN A 141 10.16 -12.24 -25.28
CA ASN A 141 11.19 -11.42 -25.97
C ASN A 141 10.84 -9.92 -26.03
N LYS A 142 9.94 -9.44 -25.17
CA LYS A 142 9.62 -8.01 -25.05
C LYS A 142 10.18 -7.42 -23.77
N THR A 143 10.28 -6.09 -23.75
CA THR A 143 10.65 -5.32 -22.55
C THR A 143 9.41 -4.61 -22.02
N VAL A 144 9.15 -4.76 -20.73
CA VAL A 144 8.06 -4.08 -20.01
C VAL A 144 8.66 -3.23 -18.90
N GLY A 145 8.37 -1.92 -18.89
CA GLY A 145 8.72 -1.04 -17.79
C GLY A 145 7.83 -1.28 -16.58
N VAL A 146 8.42 -1.43 -15.42
CA VAL A 146 7.71 -1.59 -14.15
C VAL A 146 8.35 -0.75 -13.05
N THR A 147 7.56 -0.31 -12.07
CA THR A 147 8.10 0.32 -10.87
C THR A 147 8.56 -0.76 -9.89
N ARG A 148 9.83 -0.72 -9.47
CA ARG A 148 10.42 -1.69 -8.55
C ARG A 148 9.57 -1.87 -7.29
N GLY A 149 9.22 -3.12 -6.96
CA GLY A 149 8.46 -3.48 -5.76
C GLY A 149 6.98 -3.09 -5.81
N SER A 150 6.47 -2.63 -6.94
CA SER A 150 5.03 -2.47 -7.16
C SER A 150 4.33 -3.83 -7.23
N VAL A 151 2.99 -3.86 -7.10
CA VAL A 151 2.25 -5.13 -7.26
C VAL A 151 2.41 -5.66 -8.67
N GLU A 152 2.42 -4.77 -9.67
CA GLU A 152 2.61 -5.12 -11.08
C GLU A 152 3.96 -5.81 -11.33
N ASP A 153 5.03 -5.30 -10.72
CA ASP A 153 6.36 -5.94 -10.78
C ASP A 153 6.33 -7.34 -10.17
N LEU A 154 5.74 -7.47 -8.97
CA LEU A 154 5.66 -8.74 -8.26
C LEU A 154 4.78 -9.78 -8.99
N GLU A 155 3.63 -9.36 -9.53
CA GLU A 155 2.72 -10.27 -10.24
C GLU A 155 3.30 -10.66 -11.62
N LEU A 156 3.81 -9.71 -12.41
CA LEU A 156 4.42 -10.02 -13.69
C LEU A 156 5.64 -10.93 -13.57
N SER A 157 6.46 -10.74 -12.54
CA SER A 157 7.63 -11.60 -12.29
C SER A 157 7.28 -13.09 -12.16
N LYS A 158 6.04 -13.41 -11.76
CA LYS A 158 5.54 -14.80 -11.65
C LYS A 158 4.95 -15.33 -12.95
N LEU A 159 4.48 -14.42 -13.82
CA LEU A 159 3.68 -14.78 -15.00
C LEU A 159 4.48 -14.80 -16.30
N VAL A 160 5.55 -14.02 -16.39
CA VAL A 160 6.31 -13.88 -17.64
C VAL A 160 7.39 -14.94 -17.80
N SER A 161 7.75 -15.21 -19.05
CA SER A 161 8.84 -16.14 -19.38
C SER A 161 10.21 -15.55 -19.03
N SER A 162 11.24 -16.38 -18.92
CA SER A 162 12.62 -15.98 -18.70
C SER A 162 13.22 -15.09 -19.83
N THR A 163 12.57 -15.07 -20.99
CA THR A 163 12.98 -14.23 -22.13
C THR A 163 12.31 -12.87 -22.15
N THR A 164 11.36 -12.61 -21.24
CA THR A 164 10.77 -11.29 -21.05
C THR A 164 11.66 -10.44 -20.16
N THR A 165 11.95 -9.23 -20.57
CA THR A 165 12.73 -8.28 -19.76
C THR A 165 11.79 -7.39 -18.95
N LEU A 166 11.79 -7.50 -17.61
CA LEU A 166 11.17 -6.51 -16.75
C LEU A 166 12.19 -5.41 -16.42
N GLN A 167 12.04 -4.27 -17.10
CA GLN A 167 12.88 -3.10 -16.85
C GLN A 167 12.37 -2.36 -15.63
N ARG A 168 13.06 -2.54 -14.49
CA ARG A 168 12.66 -1.98 -13.20
C ARG A 168 13.21 -0.59 -13.01
N TYR A 169 12.30 0.37 -12.87
CA TYR A 169 12.62 1.75 -12.53
C TYR A 169 12.43 1.98 -11.03
N GLU A 170 13.14 2.96 -10.48
CA GLU A 170 13.18 3.19 -9.03
C GLU A 170 11.83 3.71 -8.48
N ASP A 171 11.15 4.55 -9.25
CA ASP A 171 9.88 5.16 -8.88
C ASP A 171 8.91 5.23 -10.08
N ASN A 172 7.68 5.70 -9.81
CA ASN A 172 6.64 5.77 -10.83
C ASN A 172 6.94 6.85 -11.88
N ASN A 173 7.53 7.99 -11.48
CA ASN A 173 7.91 9.04 -12.42
C ASN A 173 8.93 8.53 -13.44
N ALA A 174 9.94 7.78 -13.00
CA ALA A 174 10.92 7.18 -13.89
C ALA A 174 10.30 6.14 -14.83
N THR A 175 9.37 5.30 -14.32
CA THR A 175 8.62 4.32 -15.14
C THR A 175 7.79 5.02 -16.22
N LEU A 176 7.03 6.04 -15.85
CA LEU A 176 6.19 6.78 -16.80
C LEU A 176 7.02 7.60 -17.79
N SER A 177 8.10 8.21 -17.34
CA SER A 177 9.02 8.96 -18.20
C SER A 177 9.69 8.07 -19.25
N ALA A 178 10.06 6.84 -18.89
CA ALA A 178 10.61 5.87 -19.83
C ALA A 178 9.61 5.50 -20.94
N PHE A 179 8.33 5.38 -20.62
CA PHE A 179 7.28 5.17 -21.61
C PHE A 179 7.06 6.42 -22.48
N LEU A 180 6.89 7.59 -21.87
CA LEU A 180 6.63 8.85 -22.58
C LEU A 180 7.80 9.27 -23.48
N SER A 181 9.02 8.90 -23.14
CA SER A 181 10.25 9.12 -23.96
C SER A 181 10.52 7.98 -24.95
N SER A 182 9.64 6.98 -25.04
CA SER A 182 9.76 5.80 -25.92
C SER A 182 11.00 4.92 -25.63
N GLN A 183 11.55 4.96 -24.41
CA GLN A 183 12.58 4.01 -23.97
C GLN A 183 12.01 2.60 -23.82
N VAL A 184 10.75 2.50 -23.44
CA VAL A 184 9.94 1.27 -23.45
C VAL A 184 8.62 1.52 -24.15
N SER A 185 8.12 0.53 -24.88
CA SER A 185 6.82 0.57 -25.56
C SER A 185 5.68 -0.05 -24.76
N LEU A 186 6.02 -0.76 -23.69
CA LEU A 186 5.10 -1.41 -22.77
C LEU A 186 5.42 -1.01 -21.33
N ILE A 187 4.39 -0.71 -20.53
CA ILE A 187 4.49 -0.51 -19.08
C ILE A 187 3.43 -1.30 -18.35
N ALA A 188 3.74 -1.72 -17.12
CA ALA A 188 2.74 -2.23 -16.21
C ALA A 188 2.52 -1.22 -15.07
N THR A 189 1.26 -0.82 -14.90
CA THR A 189 0.84 0.19 -13.92
C THR A 189 -0.67 0.09 -13.68
N GLY A 190 -1.23 1.05 -12.96
CA GLY A 190 -2.68 1.12 -12.71
C GLY A 190 -3.46 1.87 -13.78
N ASN A 191 -4.69 1.45 -13.98
CA ASN A 191 -5.60 2.06 -14.96
C ASN A 191 -5.84 3.55 -14.75
N LEU A 192 -5.89 4.02 -13.50
CA LEU A 192 -6.14 5.43 -13.18
C LEU A 192 -4.93 6.31 -13.51
N VAL A 193 -3.72 5.78 -13.41
CA VAL A 193 -2.50 6.46 -13.86
C VAL A 193 -2.50 6.64 -15.37
N ILE A 194 -2.96 5.61 -16.11
CA ILE A 194 -3.11 5.68 -17.56
C ILE A 194 -4.15 6.73 -17.97
N ALA A 195 -5.27 6.83 -17.26
CA ALA A 195 -6.27 7.85 -17.51
C ALA A 195 -5.70 9.27 -17.30
N GLU A 196 -4.86 9.47 -16.29
CA GLU A 196 -4.17 10.75 -16.07
C GLU A 196 -3.17 11.06 -17.19
N ILE A 197 -2.39 10.07 -17.66
CA ILE A 197 -1.50 10.23 -18.82
C ILE A 197 -2.31 10.61 -20.07
N ALA A 198 -3.41 9.93 -20.33
CA ALA A 198 -4.25 10.21 -21.50
C ALA A 198 -4.83 11.63 -21.48
N THR A 199 -5.07 12.18 -20.29
CA THR A 199 -5.53 13.57 -20.13
C THR A 199 -4.42 14.58 -20.39
N ARG A 200 -3.20 14.32 -19.90
CA ARG A 200 -2.05 15.24 -20.00
C ARG A 200 -1.31 15.16 -21.35
N PHE A 201 -1.25 13.97 -21.92
CA PHE A 201 -0.48 13.64 -23.12
C PHE A 201 -1.32 12.77 -24.07
N PRO A 202 -2.45 13.30 -24.64
CA PRO A 202 -3.39 12.50 -25.41
C PRO A 202 -2.75 11.81 -26.61
N GLU A 203 -1.75 12.42 -27.25
CA GLU A 203 -1.02 11.86 -28.38
C GLU A 203 -0.09 10.70 -28.02
N LYS A 204 0.23 10.54 -26.73
CA LYS A 204 1.05 9.46 -26.17
C LYS A 204 0.26 8.55 -25.23
N ALA A 205 -1.07 8.65 -25.25
CA ALA A 205 -1.93 7.87 -24.38
C ALA A 205 -1.72 6.36 -24.60
N PRO A 206 -1.28 5.61 -23.57
CA PRO A 206 -1.09 4.17 -23.73
C PRO A 206 -2.43 3.46 -23.89
N LYS A 207 -2.46 2.41 -24.69
CA LYS A 207 -3.63 1.53 -24.85
C LYS A 207 -3.54 0.35 -23.89
N THR A 208 -4.67 -0.03 -23.32
CA THR A 208 -4.77 -1.25 -22.53
C THR A 208 -4.44 -2.46 -23.41
N LYS A 209 -3.48 -3.28 -22.97
CA LYS A 209 -3.13 -4.53 -23.63
C LYS A 209 -3.86 -5.68 -22.97
N PHE A 210 -3.72 -5.84 -21.65
CA PHE A 210 -4.52 -6.75 -20.84
C PHE A 210 -4.53 -6.31 -19.37
N LEU A 211 -5.57 -6.73 -18.65
CA LEU A 211 -5.66 -6.52 -17.21
C LEU A 211 -4.97 -7.66 -16.48
N LEU A 212 -4.15 -7.32 -15.47
CA LEU A 212 -3.46 -8.27 -14.63
C LEU A 212 -4.33 -8.73 -13.47
N LYS A 213 -4.94 -7.75 -12.78
CA LYS A 213 -5.62 -8.01 -11.51
C LYS A 213 -6.54 -6.85 -11.13
N ASN A 214 -7.70 -7.20 -10.54
CA ASN A 214 -8.43 -6.27 -9.70
C ASN A 214 -7.67 -6.12 -8.39
N SER A 215 -7.25 -4.92 -8.04
CA SER A 215 -6.38 -4.65 -6.89
C SER A 215 -6.81 -3.38 -6.17
N PRO A 216 -7.95 -3.38 -5.48
CA PRO A 216 -8.36 -2.23 -4.69
C PRO A 216 -7.24 -1.76 -3.76
N CYS A 217 -7.29 -0.49 -3.38
CA CYS A 217 -6.33 0.09 -2.46
C CYS A 217 -6.75 -0.13 -1.02
N TYR A 218 -5.78 -0.48 -0.19
CA TYR A 218 -5.93 -0.78 1.23
C TYR A 218 -4.95 0.04 2.07
N ILE A 219 -5.27 0.25 3.34
CA ILE A 219 -4.35 0.83 4.31
C ILE A 219 -3.53 -0.29 4.95
N GLY A 220 -2.21 -0.15 4.92
CA GLY A 220 -1.29 -1.07 5.56
C GLY A 220 -1.08 -0.71 7.02
N VAL A 221 -1.16 -1.72 7.88
CA VAL A 221 -0.95 -1.64 9.33
C VAL A 221 0.12 -2.68 9.71
N MET A 222 0.90 -2.41 10.75
CA MET A 222 1.88 -3.39 11.26
C MET A 222 1.20 -4.73 11.56
N LYS A 223 1.88 -5.81 11.18
CA LYS A 223 1.38 -7.18 11.40
C LYS A 223 1.08 -7.43 12.87
N GLY A 224 -0.15 -7.90 13.14
CA GLY A 224 -0.62 -8.26 14.47
C GLY A 224 -1.14 -7.09 15.32
N ASP A 225 -1.17 -5.85 14.80
CA ASP A 225 -1.78 -4.72 15.49
C ASP A 225 -3.31 -4.70 15.28
N ALA A 226 -3.98 -5.63 15.94
CA ALA A 226 -5.43 -5.84 15.78
C ALA A 226 -6.26 -4.65 16.26
N VAL A 227 -5.78 -3.88 17.24
CA VAL A 227 -6.52 -2.75 17.81
C VAL A 227 -6.50 -1.58 16.84
N LEU A 228 -5.34 -1.19 16.34
CA LEU A 228 -5.22 -0.15 15.31
C LEU A 228 -5.98 -0.56 14.05
N LEU A 229 -5.82 -1.81 13.57
CA LEU A 229 -6.53 -2.30 12.38
C LEU A 229 -8.05 -2.21 12.53
N LYS A 230 -8.59 -2.58 13.70
CA LYS A 230 -10.03 -2.48 13.99
C LYS A 230 -10.51 -1.03 13.93
N GLU A 231 -9.74 -0.11 14.50
CA GLU A 231 -10.09 1.32 14.47
C GLU A 231 -10.03 1.87 13.04
N ILE A 232 -8.98 1.57 12.28
CA ILE A 232 -8.87 1.99 10.88
C ILE A 232 -10.04 1.44 10.06
N ASN A 233 -10.42 0.17 10.22
CA ASN A 233 -11.58 -0.41 9.53
C ASN A 233 -12.89 0.29 9.90
N ARG A 234 -13.06 0.66 11.18
CA ARG A 234 -14.22 1.44 11.64
C ARG A 234 -14.29 2.80 10.94
N LEU A 235 -13.14 3.48 10.80
CA LEU A 235 -13.06 4.78 10.15
C LEU A 235 -13.28 4.69 8.64
N VAL A 236 -12.74 3.67 7.96
CA VAL A 236 -13.01 3.40 6.53
C VAL A 236 -14.51 3.14 6.30
N ALA A 237 -15.14 2.33 7.16
CA ALA A 237 -16.57 2.07 7.08
C ALA A 237 -17.40 3.35 7.31
N LYS A 238 -17.03 4.18 8.29
CA LYS A 238 -17.65 5.49 8.52
C LYS A 238 -17.51 6.39 7.29
N ALA A 239 -16.29 6.51 6.71
CA ALA A 239 -16.02 7.31 5.52
C ALA A 239 -16.91 6.90 4.34
N LYS A 240 -17.12 5.60 4.13
CA LYS A 240 -18.05 5.07 3.14
C LYS A 240 -19.48 5.47 3.43
N GLN A 241 -19.92 5.26 4.66
CA GLN A 241 -21.33 5.50 5.08
C GLN A 241 -21.73 6.97 4.99
N VAL A 242 -20.84 7.90 5.35
CA VAL A 242 -21.14 9.34 5.35
C VAL A 242 -20.77 10.04 4.02
N GLY A 243 -20.37 9.29 2.98
CA GLY A 243 -20.11 9.81 1.64
C GLY A 243 -18.73 10.45 1.45
N VAL A 244 -17.81 10.34 2.40
CA VAL A 244 -16.43 10.86 2.27
C VAL A 244 -15.70 10.18 1.13
N LEU A 245 -15.77 8.84 1.02
CA LEU A 245 -15.14 8.09 -0.07
C LEU A 245 -15.77 8.43 -1.43
N GLU A 246 -17.08 8.69 -1.50
CA GLU A 246 -17.74 9.22 -2.70
C GLU A 246 -17.16 10.57 -3.09
N GLY A 247 -17.03 11.48 -2.13
CA GLY A 247 -16.42 12.81 -2.35
C GLY A 247 -14.98 12.71 -2.89
N PHE A 248 -14.16 11.83 -2.33
CA PHE A 248 -12.79 11.60 -2.81
C PHE A 248 -12.76 10.98 -4.22
N SER A 249 -13.66 10.03 -4.49
CA SER A 249 -13.79 9.41 -5.81
C SER A 249 -14.15 10.44 -6.88
N GLN A 250 -15.16 11.25 -6.64
CA GLN A 250 -15.56 12.33 -7.55
C GLN A 250 -14.44 13.36 -7.76
N LYS A 251 -13.78 13.78 -6.67
CA LYS A 251 -12.69 14.77 -6.70
C LYS A 251 -11.49 14.29 -7.51
N TRP A 252 -11.01 13.07 -7.25
CA TRP A 252 -9.73 12.57 -7.76
C TRP A 252 -9.86 11.61 -8.93
N LEU A 253 -10.86 10.72 -8.90
CA LEU A 253 -11.03 9.68 -9.92
C LEU A 253 -12.04 10.08 -11.01
N LYS A 254 -12.78 11.19 -10.82
CA LYS A 254 -13.83 11.68 -11.72
C LYS A 254 -14.92 10.65 -11.99
N ALA A 255 -15.16 9.78 -11.04
CA ALA A 255 -16.11 8.68 -11.13
C ALA A 255 -16.80 8.45 -9.77
N PRO A 256 -18.03 7.91 -9.76
CA PRO A 256 -18.68 7.52 -8.51
C PRO A 256 -17.89 6.41 -7.80
N PHE A 257 -17.98 6.40 -6.48
CA PHE A 257 -17.39 5.32 -5.68
C PHE A 257 -18.17 4.01 -5.92
N PRO A 258 -17.52 2.90 -6.29
CA PRO A 258 -18.22 1.66 -6.58
C PRO A 258 -18.86 1.08 -5.32
N ALA A 259 -20.05 0.51 -5.48
CA ALA A 259 -20.79 -0.11 -4.38
C ALA A 259 -20.02 -1.29 -3.75
N ASP A 260 -19.27 -2.02 -4.58
CA ASP A 260 -18.44 -3.15 -4.19
C ASP A 260 -16.97 -2.92 -4.61
N LEU A 261 -16.07 -3.12 -3.65
CA LEU A 261 -14.61 -3.11 -3.83
C LEU A 261 -14.01 -4.49 -3.53
N SER A 262 -14.75 -5.57 -3.76
CA SER A 262 -14.20 -6.91 -3.62
C SER A 262 -13.03 -7.12 -4.59
N ALA A 263 -11.97 -7.76 -4.10
CA ALA A 263 -10.78 -8.11 -4.88
C ALA A 263 -11.00 -9.38 -5.70
#